data_573e3a2e010cfc9c744e7d5aeef9d518
#
_entry.id   573e3a2e010cfc9c744e7d5aeef9d518
#
_cell.length_a   1.000
_cell.length_b   1.000
_cell.length_c   1.000
_cell.angle_alpha   90.00
_cell.angle_beta   90.00
_cell.angle_gamma   90.00
#
_symmetry.space_group_name_H-M   'P 1'
#
loop_
_entity.id
_entity.type
_entity.pdbx_description
1 polymer ?
#
loop_
_entity_poly.entity_id
_entity_poly.type
_entity_poly.pdbx_seq_one_letter_code
_entity_poly.pdbx_strand_id
1 'polypeptide(L)'
;MIQTVDFFTPIVDDPYMFGQIAAANSLSDVWAMGGEPAVALNIVGFPNCLDPAILGDILAGGADKVKEAGAVLVGGHSVQDDEPKYGLCVSGFVHPDKIFKNYGWIVCVWFCTS
;
A
#
# COMPACT_ATOMS: atom_id res chain seq x y z
N MET A 1 0.81 -16.83 3.82
CA MET A 1 0.46 -15.58 3.11
C MET A 1 0.31 -14.46 4.11
N ILE A 2 0.85 -13.31 3.79
CA ILE A 2 0.74 -12.10 4.59
C ILE A 2 -0.05 -11.08 3.79
N GLN A 3 -1.03 -10.45 4.43
CA GLN A 3 -1.80 -9.37 3.81
C GLN A 3 -1.79 -8.14 4.71
N THR A 4 -1.61 -6.98 4.11
CA THR A 4 -1.67 -5.70 4.82
C THR A 4 -2.61 -4.76 4.10
N VAL A 5 -3.31 -3.93 4.85
CA VAL A 5 -4.10 -2.82 4.32
C VAL A 5 -3.70 -1.58 5.08
N ASP A 6 -3.26 -0.58 4.34
CA ASP A 6 -2.79 0.66 4.96
C ASP A 6 -3.07 1.82 4.02
N PHE A 7 -3.61 2.91 4.55
CA PHE A 7 -3.83 4.10 3.75
C PHE A 7 -3.73 5.34 4.62
N PHE A 8 -3.37 6.45 3.98
CA PHE A 8 -3.02 7.69 4.64
C PHE A 8 -3.67 8.87 3.98
N THR A 9 -3.89 9.93 4.77
CA THR A 9 -4.09 11.27 4.24
C THR A 9 -2.74 11.84 3.78
N PRO A 10 -2.75 12.86 2.89
CA PRO A 10 -1.49 13.43 2.41
C PRO A 10 -0.64 13.98 3.55
N ILE A 11 0.60 13.56 3.59
CA ILE A 11 1.58 14.00 4.59
C ILE A 11 2.66 14.88 3.99
N VAL A 12 2.69 15.01 2.66
CA VAL A 12 3.56 15.92 1.92
C VAL A 12 2.77 16.57 0.79
N ASP A 13 3.24 17.70 0.29
CA ASP A 13 2.53 18.46 -0.74
C ASP A 13 2.71 17.89 -2.14
N ASP A 14 3.77 17.15 -2.40
CA ASP A 14 4.04 16.55 -3.69
C ASP A 14 3.22 15.27 -3.86
N PRO A 15 2.28 15.21 -4.82
CA PRO A 15 1.45 14.03 -5.01
C PRO A 15 2.24 12.77 -5.34
N TYR A 16 3.27 12.89 -6.17
CA TYR A 16 4.10 11.75 -6.52
C TYR A 16 4.85 11.22 -5.29
N MET A 17 5.42 12.10 -4.49
CA MET A 17 6.11 11.74 -3.26
C MET A 17 5.14 11.10 -2.24
N PHE A 18 3.93 11.63 -2.13
CA PHE A 18 2.92 11.05 -1.26
C PHE A 18 2.61 9.61 -1.68
N GLY A 19 2.45 9.36 -2.99
CA GLY A 19 2.23 8.01 -3.51
C GLY A 19 3.38 7.07 -3.16
N GLN A 20 4.61 7.54 -3.29
CA GLN A 20 5.79 6.75 -2.94
C GLN A 20 5.84 6.41 -1.45
N ILE A 21 5.58 7.38 -0.58
CA ILE A 21 5.64 7.19 0.87
C ILE A 21 4.54 6.22 1.33
N ALA A 22 3.32 6.40 0.86
CA ALA A 22 2.20 5.54 1.22
C ALA A 22 2.45 4.09 0.78
N ALA A 23 2.94 3.91 -0.44
CA ALA A 23 3.28 2.58 -0.94
C ALA A 23 4.42 1.95 -0.15
N ALA A 24 5.47 2.71 0.16
CA ALA A 24 6.59 2.22 0.94
C ALA A 24 6.15 1.75 2.33
N ASN A 25 5.27 2.48 2.99
CA ASN A 25 4.74 2.07 4.30
C ASN A 25 3.96 0.77 4.20
N SER A 26 3.11 0.63 3.19
CA SER A 26 2.33 -0.60 3.00
C SER A 26 3.22 -1.80 2.70
N LEU A 27 4.23 -1.61 1.88
CA LEU A 27 5.18 -2.66 1.54
C LEU A 27 6.05 -3.05 2.74
N SER A 28 6.45 -2.07 3.55
CA SER A 28 7.32 -2.33 4.70
C SER A 28 6.66 -3.22 5.75
N ASP A 29 5.33 -3.19 5.86
CA ASP A 29 4.62 -4.05 6.79
C ASP A 29 4.81 -5.53 6.43
N VAL A 30 4.86 -5.86 5.14
CA VAL A 30 5.12 -7.23 4.71
C VAL A 30 6.56 -7.63 5.03
N TRP A 31 7.52 -6.75 4.76
CA TRP A 31 8.92 -7.02 5.10
C TRP A 31 9.14 -7.15 6.59
N ALA A 32 8.44 -6.35 7.40
CA ALA A 32 8.54 -6.42 8.86
C ALA A 32 8.12 -7.78 9.42
N MET A 33 7.29 -8.50 8.70
CA MET A 33 6.86 -9.85 9.07
C MET A 33 7.73 -10.95 8.47
N GLY A 34 8.81 -10.59 7.83
CA GLY A 34 9.74 -11.54 7.22
C GLY A 34 9.34 -12.00 5.83
N GLY A 35 8.29 -11.43 5.26
CA GLY A 35 7.80 -11.81 3.94
C GLY A 35 8.32 -10.93 2.83
N GLU A 36 7.95 -11.31 1.62
CA GLU A 36 8.22 -10.52 0.43
C GLU A 36 6.92 -10.17 -0.28
N PRO A 37 6.71 -8.88 -0.64
CA PRO A 37 5.52 -8.49 -1.37
C PRO A 37 5.44 -9.18 -2.73
N ALA A 38 4.25 -9.66 -3.09
CA ALA A 38 4.02 -10.32 -4.36
C ALA A 38 3.04 -9.54 -5.23
N VAL A 39 1.90 -9.14 -4.67
CA VAL A 39 0.88 -8.38 -5.39
C VAL A 39 0.39 -7.23 -4.53
N ALA A 40 -0.06 -6.17 -5.19
CA ALA A 40 -0.61 -5.00 -4.55
C ALA A 40 -1.87 -4.52 -5.25
N LEU A 41 -2.78 -3.94 -4.47
CA LEU A 41 -3.99 -3.28 -4.96
C LEU A 41 -3.99 -1.85 -4.44
N ASN A 42 -4.31 -0.89 -5.31
CA ASN A 42 -4.49 0.49 -4.89
C ASN A 42 -5.80 0.67 -4.13
N ILE A 43 -5.75 1.44 -3.07
CA ILE A 43 -6.94 1.90 -2.36
C ILE A 43 -6.91 3.42 -2.36
N VAL A 44 -7.93 4.05 -2.93
CA VAL A 44 -7.96 5.49 -3.13
C VAL A 44 -9.28 6.07 -2.66
N GLY A 45 -9.23 7.09 -1.83
CA GLY A 45 -10.33 8.00 -1.60
C GLY A 45 -9.95 9.36 -2.16
N PHE A 46 -10.80 9.97 -3.01
CA PHE A 46 -10.41 11.19 -3.70
C PHE A 46 -11.61 12.12 -3.89
N PRO A 47 -11.47 13.43 -3.55
CA PRO A 47 -12.53 14.39 -3.78
C PRO A 47 -12.73 14.67 -5.26
N ASN A 48 -13.99 14.81 -5.68
CA ASN A 48 -14.30 15.16 -7.07
C ASN A 48 -13.82 16.56 -7.46
N CYS A 49 -13.63 17.43 -6.49
CA CYS A 49 -13.23 18.81 -6.73
C CYS A 49 -11.75 19.00 -7.04
N LEU A 50 -10.94 17.96 -6.83
CA LEU A 50 -9.51 18.04 -7.12
C LEU A 50 -9.21 17.59 -8.54
N ASP A 51 -8.09 18.13 -9.07
CA ASP A 51 -7.65 17.81 -10.42
C ASP A 51 -7.29 16.32 -10.53
N PRO A 52 -7.86 15.59 -11.50
CA PRO A 52 -7.48 14.21 -11.74
C PRO A 52 -5.99 13.97 -11.98
N ALA A 53 -5.26 14.98 -12.45
CA ALA A 53 -3.81 14.89 -12.62
C ALA A 53 -3.08 14.65 -11.30
N ILE A 54 -3.61 15.18 -10.20
CA ILE A 54 -3.06 14.95 -8.86
C ILE A 54 -3.18 13.47 -8.49
N LEU A 55 -4.33 12.89 -8.74
CA LEU A 55 -4.56 11.46 -8.51
C LEU A 55 -3.61 10.62 -9.37
N GLY A 56 -3.44 11.00 -10.64
CA GLY A 56 -2.51 10.31 -11.54
C GLY A 56 -1.08 10.30 -10.99
N ASP A 57 -0.62 11.42 -10.45
CA ASP A 57 0.71 11.52 -9.86
C ASP A 57 0.85 10.64 -8.61
N ILE A 58 -0.17 10.60 -7.77
CA ILE A 58 -0.17 9.73 -6.58
C ILE A 58 -0.07 8.26 -7.00
N LEU A 59 -0.87 7.86 -7.97
CA LEU A 59 -0.88 6.49 -8.45
C LEU A 59 0.44 6.12 -9.12
N ALA A 60 1.04 7.05 -9.87
CA ALA A 60 2.35 6.84 -10.50
C ALA A 60 3.45 6.61 -9.44
N GLY A 61 3.44 7.41 -8.38
CA GLY A 61 4.39 7.24 -7.28
C GLY A 61 4.25 5.88 -6.60
N GLY A 62 3.01 5.47 -6.33
CA GLY A 62 2.73 4.16 -5.76
C GLY A 62 3.16 3.01 -6.66
N ALA A 63 2.85 3.11 -7.96
CA ALA A 63 3.22 2.09 -8.94
C ALA A 63 4.74 1.93 -9.05
N ASP A 64 5.48 3.02 -9.03
CA ASP A 64 6.95 2.97 -9.09
C ASP A 64 7.53 2.27 -7.87
N LYS A 65 6.98 2.50 -6.69
CA LYS A 65 7.42 1.81 -5.48
C LYS A 65 7.08 0.32 -5.49
N VAL A 66 5.90 -0.05 -5.96
CA VAL A 66 5.51 -1.46 -6.10
C VAL A 66 6.46 -2.18 -7.05
N LYS A 67 6.78 -1.56 -8.18
CA LYS A 67 7.71 -2.11 -9.15
C LYS A 67 9.12 -2.24 -8.56
N GLU A 68 9.59 -1.24 -7.84
CA GLU A 68 10.88 -1.27 -7.16
C GLU A 68 10.98 -2.42 -6.17
N ALA A 69 9.87 -2.73 -5.48
CA ALA A 69 9.81 -3.84 -4.54
C ALA A 69 9.73 -5.22 -5.21
N GLY A 70 9.60 -5.27 -6.52
CA GLY A 70 9.46 -6.53 -7.24
C GLY A 70 8.07 -7.13 -7.21
N ALA A 71 7.08 -6.38 -6.75
CA ALA A 71 5.70 -6.83 -6.71
C ALA A 71 4.94 -6.37 -7.96
N VAL A 72 3.75 -6.93 -8.17
CA VAL A 72 2.88 -6.61 -9.30
C VAL A 72 1.66 -5.85 -8.80
N LEU A 73 1.38 -4.72 -9.42
CA LEU A 73 0.17 -3.96 -9.15
C LEU A 73 -0.95 -4.52 -10.05
N VAL A 74 -1.95 -5.17 -9.44
CA VAL A 74 -2.96 -5.93 -10.18
C VAL A 74 -4.31 -5.25 -10.26
N GLY A 75 -4.48 -4.10 -9.63
CA GLY A 75 -5.74 -3.39 -9.70
C GLY A 75 -5.91 -2.45 -8.51
N GLY A 76 -7.15 -2.15 -8.21
CA GLY A 76 -7.44 -1.28 -7.09
C GLY A 76 -8.90 -0.94 -6.99
N HIS A 77 -9.22 -0.13 -5.99
CA HIS A 77 -10.55 0.36 -5.72
C HIS A 77 -10.48 1.84 -5.37
N SER A 78 -11.33 2.62 -5.97
CA SER A 78 -11.42 4.05 -5.69
C SER A 78 -12.83 4.42 -5.26
N VAL A 79 -12.92 5.31 -4.30
CA VAL A 79 -14.18 5.84 -3.81
C VAL A 79 -14.08 7.36 -3.73
N GLN A 80 -15.24 8.02 -3.78
CA GLN A 80 -15.29 9.44 -3.51
C GLN A 80 -15.16 9.66 -2.01
N ASP A 81 -14.32 10.62 -1.61
CA ASP A 81 -14.11 11.00 -0.23
C ASP A 81 -13.88 12.50 -0.16
N ASP A 82 -14.20 13.10 0.97
CA ASP A 82 -13.97 14.53 1.19
C ASP A 82 -12.49 14.88 1.30
N GLU A 83 -11.65 13.90 1.67
CA GLU A 83 -10.21 14.06 1.79
C GLU A 83 -9.49 13.09 0.86
N PRO A 84 -8.37 13.50 0.25
CA PRO A 84 -7.55 12.54 -0.47
C PRO A 84 -6.96 11.51 0.48
N LYS A 85 -7.08 10.25 0.12
CA LYS A 85 -6.47 9.14 0.87
C LYS A 85 -5.90 8.15 -0.13
N TYR A 86 -4.75 7.60 0.19
CA TYR A 86 -4.13 6.62 -0.68
C TYR A 86 -3.35 5.60 0.14
N GLY A 87 -3.40 4.39 -0.30
CA GLY A 87 -2.62 3.30 0.26
C GLY A 87 -2.71 2.07 -0.60
N LEU A 88 -2.15 0.98 -0.09
CA LEU A 88 -2.13 -0.29 -0.79
C LEU A 88 -2.65 -1.39 0.11
N CYS A 89 -3.34 -2.34 -0.52
CA CYS A 89 -3.53 -3.66 0.05
C CYS A 89 -2.44 -4.54 -0.56
N VAL A 90 -1.51 -5.01 0.24
CA VAL A 90 -0.37 -5.78 -0.22
C VAL A 90 -0.47 -7.21 0.28
N SER A 91 -0.30 -8.15 -0.63
CA SER A 91 -0.20 -9.56 -0.30
C SER A 91 1.21 -10.05 -0.57
N GLY A 92 1.76 -10.79 0.35
CA GLY A 92 3.09 -11.34 0.24
C GLY A 92 3.17 -12.74 0.77
N PHE A 93 4.33 -13.34 0.65
CA PHE A 93 4.56 -14.71 1.09
C PHE A 93 5.82 -14.79 1.93
N VAL A 94 5.78 -15.67 2.90
CA VAL A 94 6.91 -15.94 3.77
C VAL A 94 6.91 -17.43 4.10
N HIS A 95 8.11 -18.00 4.16
CA HIS A 95 8.24 -19.36 4.65
C HIS A 95 7.81 -19.41 6.13
N PRO A 96 7.03 -20.42 6.57
CA PRO A 96 6.55 -20.47 7.96
C PRO A 96 7.64 -20.33 9.01
N ASP A 97 8.84 -20.84 8.73
CA ASP A 97 9.98 -20.78 9.67
C ASP A 97 10.60 -19.37 9.77
N LYS A 98 10.20 -18.45 8.91
CA LYS A 98 10.75 -17.08 8.84
C LYS A 98 9.76 -16.01 9.29
N ILE A 99 8.60 -16.40 9.77
CA ILE A 99 7.61 -15.43 10.25
C ILE A 99 8.08 -14.81 11.56
N PHE A 100 8.17 -13.49 11.60
CA PHE A 100 8.58 -12.74 12.79
C PHE A 100 7.37 -12.49 13.69
N LYS A 101 6.73 -13.57 14.14
CA LYS A 101 5.58 -13.51 15.03
C LYS A 101 5.71 -14.57 16.10
N ASN A 102 5.14 -14.25 17.26
CA ASN A 102 5.20 -15.15 18.42
C ASN A 102 4.25 -16.34 18.35
N TYR A 103 3.32 -16.35 17.39
CA TYR A 103 2.22 -17.32 17.38
C TYR A 103 2.36 -18.42 16.35
N GLY A 104 3.34 -18.37 15.48
CA GLY A 104 3.51 -19.40 14.45
C GLY A 104 2.40 -19.45 13.40
N TRP A 105 1.62 -18.39 13.23
CA TRP A 105 0.56 -18.33 12.24
C TRP A 105 1.13 -18.27 10.83
N ILE A 106 0.51 -19.03 9.92
CA ILE A 106 0.90 -19.02 8.50
C ILE A 106 0.28 -17.84 7.77
N VAL A 107 -0.90 -17.41 8.17
CA VAL A 107 -1.60 -16.27 7.59
C VAL A 107 -1.64 -15.16 8.62
N CYS A 108 -1.26 -13.98 8.17
CA CYS A 108 -1.24 -12.80 9.00
C CYS A 108 -1.97 -11.68 8.28
N VAL A 109 -2.84 -10.99 8.98
CA VAL A 109 -3.54 -9.82 8.45
C VAL A 109 -3.24 -8.63 9.35
N TRP A 110 -2.82 -7.55 8.74
CA TRP A 110 -2.51 -6.31 9.44
C TRP A 110 -3.34 -5.19 8.85
N PHE A 111 -3.97 -4.41 9.70
CA PHE A 111 -4.73 -3.23 9.30
C PHE A 111 -4.18 -2.01 10.04
N CYS A 112 -3.93 -0.96 9.29
CA CYS A 112 -3.51 0.31 9.84
C CYS A 112 -4.27 1.43 9.13
N THR A 113 -4.95 2.27 9.90
CA THR A 113 -5.62 3.47 9.38
C THR A 113 -5.09 4.69 10.10
N SER A 114 -4.87 5.75 9.37
CA SER A 114 -4.37 6.98 9.97
C SER A 114 -5.04 8.22 9.38
#